data_55ebc14f78e5833caa1ba6c2b7576322
#
_entry.id   55ebc14f78e5833caa1ba6c2b7576322
#
_cell.length_a   1.000
_cell.length_b   1.000
_cell.length_c   1.000
_cell.angle_alpha   90.00
_cell.angle_beta   90.00
_cell.angle_gamma   90.00
#
_symmetry.space_group_name_H-M   'P 1'
#
loop_
_entity.id
_entity.type
_entity.pdbx_description
1 polymer ?
#
loop_
_entity_poly.entity_id
_entity_poly.type
_entity_poly.pdbx_seq_one_letter_code
_entity_poly.pdbx_strand_id
1 'polypeptide(L)'
;VISHKTENSYVYAESGLVTTVGVKDLVVVQTKDAVLIADRNAVQDVKKVVEQIKADGRHEHHIHREVYRPWGKYDSIDAGDRYQVKRITVKPGEGLSVQMHHHRAEHWVVVAGTAKVTINDDIKLLAENESVYIPLGATHCLENPGKIPLDLIEVRSGSYLDEDDVVRFADRYGRT
;
A
#
# COMPACT_ATOMS: atom_id res chain seq x y z
N VAL A 1 -11.33 8.64 17.62
CA VAL A 1 -11.87 7.81 18.71
C VAL A 1 -12.95 8.58 19.45
N ILE A 2 -14.08 7.94 19.74
CA ILE A 2 -15.16 8.47 20.59
C ILE A 2 -15.43 7.43 21.69
N SER A 3 -15.37 7.86 22.96
CA SER A 3 -15.55 6.95 24.09
C SER A 3 -16.67 7.44 25.02
N HIS A 4 -17.58 6.54 25.42
CA HIS A 4 -18.64 6.79 26.39
C HIS A 4 -18.64 5.71 27.47
N LYS A 5 -18.56 6.09 28.74
CA LYS A 5 -18.44 5.17 29.87
C LYS A 5 -17.33 4.12 29.68
N THR A 6 -16.17 4.56 29.19
CA THR A 6 -14.98 3.73 28.96
C THR A 6 -13.94 4.05 30.02
N GLU A 7 -13.47 3.04 30.73
CA GLU A 7 -12.56 3.20 31.85
C GLU A 7 -11.26 2.41 31.61
N ASN A 8 -10.13 2.95 32.07
CA ASN A 8 -8.81 2.30 32.11
C ASN A 8 -8.42 1.60 30.81
N SER A 9 -8.83 2.12 29.65
CA SER A 9 -8.63 1.51 28.34
C SER A 9 -7.73 2.35 27.45
N TYR A 10 -6.89 1.71 26.64
CA TYR A 10 -6.12 2.34 25.57
C TYR A 10 -6.82 2.09 24.24
N VAL A 11 -7.14 3.15 23.49
CA VAL A 11 -7.80 3.04 22.19
C VAL A 11 -7.01 3.84 21.16
N TYR A 12 -6.46 3.16 20.18
CA TYR A 12 -5.77 3.74 19.03
C TYR A 12 -6.53 3.43 17.75
N ALA A 13 -6.75 4.44 16.92
CA ALA A 13 -7.34 4.30 15.60
C ALA A 13 -6.47 5.04 14.58
N GLU A 14 -5.91 4.32 13.63
CA GLU A 14 -5.06 4.87 12.58
C GLU A 14 -5.88 5.54 11.47
N SER A 15 -6.93 4.89 11.00
CA SER A 15 -7.67 5.32 9.81
C SER A 15 -9.18 5.26 9.94
N GLY A 16 -9.71 4.41 10.82
CA GLY A 16 -11.14 4.22 11.01
C GLY A 16 -11.68 4.98 12.21
N LEU A 17 -13.00 5.19 12.26
CA LEU A 17 -13.66 5.65 13.47
C LEU A 17 -13.83 4.48 14.43
N VAL A 18 -13.18 4.54 15.59
CA VAL A 18 -13.39 3.60 16.69
C VAL A 18 -14.21 4.27 17.78
N THR A 19 -15.30 3.64 18.17
CA THR A 19 -16.16 4.06 19.27
C THR A 19 -16.20 2.98 20.34
N THR A 20 -16.15 3.38 21.61
CA THR A 20 -16.23 2.46 22.75
C THR A 20 -17.33 2.91 23.70
N VAL A 21 -18.15 1.98 24.16
CA VAL A 21 -19.27 2.26 25.06
C VAL A 21 -19.32 1.20 26.17
N GLY A 22 -19.24 1.65 27.42
CA GLY A 22 -19.43 0.77 28.58
C GLY A 22 -18.36 -0.31 28.74
N VAL A 23 -17.13 -0.08 28.25
CA VAL A 23 -16.03 -1.04 28.33
C VAL A 23 -14.97 -0.59 29.34
N LYS A 24 -14.20 -1.56 29.83
CA LYS A 24 -13.17 -1.35 30.84
C LYS A 24 -11.97 -2.26 30.61
N ASP A 25 -10.79 -1.77 31.00
CA ASP A 25 -9.53 -2.51 31.02
C ASP A 25 -9.14 -3.12 29.65
N LEU A 26 -9.43 -2.42 28.55
CA LEU A 26 -9.14 -2.90 27.18
C LEU A 26 -7.94 -2.17 26.57
N VAL A 27 -7.27 -2.89 25.68
CA VAL A 27 -6.39 -2.34 24.65
C VAL A 27 -7.06 -2.60 23.31
N VAL A 28 -7.38 -1.51 22.60
CA VAL A 28 -7.97 -1.53 21.25
C VAL A 28 -7.01 -0.83 20.31
N VAL A 29 -6.53 -1.53 19.29
CA VAL A 29 -5.65 -0.98 18.25
C VAL A 29 -6.24 -1.29 16.89
N GLN A 30 -6.62 -0.26 16.16
CA GLN A 30 -7.12 -0.36 14.80
C GLN A 30 -6.06 0.22 13.85
N THR A 31 -5.60 -0.62 12.92
CA THR A 31 -4.74 -0.25 11.79
C THR A 31 -5.53 -0.36 10.48
N LYS A 32 -4.92 -0.08 9.34
CA LYS A 32 -5.60 -0.17 8.03
C LYS A 32 -6.02 -1.61 7.67
N ASP A 33 -5.39 -2.59 8.24
CA ASP A 33 -5.49 -4.02 7.88
C ASP A 33 -5.97 -4.92 9.03
N ALA A 34 -5.95 -4.46 10.28
CA ALA A 34 -6.35 -5.28 11.41
C ALA A 34 -6.95 -4.49 12.56
N VAL A 35 -7.74 -5.17 13.39
CA VAL A 35 -8.20 -4.65 14.68
C VAL A 35 -7.82 -5.66 15.76
N LEU A 36 -7.04 -5.21 16.73
CA LEU A 36 -6.77 -5.94 17.96
C LEU A 36 -7.67 -5.42 19.08
N ILE A 37 -8.34 -6.32 19.78
CA ILE A 37 -9.03 -6.04 21.03
C ILE A 37 -8.51 -7.06 22.06
N ALA A 38 -7.93 -6.57 23.14
CA ALA A 38 -7.37 -7.43 24.18
C ALA A 38 -7.69 -6.88 25.58
N ASP A 39 -7.85 -7.76 26.54
CA ASP A 39 -7.79 -7.36 27.95
C ASP A 39 -6.38 -6.83 28.26
N ARG A 40 -6.31 -5.75 29.02
CA ARG A 40 -5.06 -5.05 29.34
C ARG A 40 -4.04 -5.97 30.07
N ASN A 41 -4.53 -6.94 30.83
CA ASN A 41 -3.69 -7.88 31.55
C ASN A 41 -3.28 -9.10 30.71
N ALA A 42 -3.93 -9.30 29.55
CA ALA A 42 -3.68 -10.44 28.65
C ALA A 42 -2.92 -10.06 27.37
N VAL A 43 -2.39 -8.83 27.26
CA VAL A 43 -1.71 -8.35 26.03
C VAL A 43 -0.49 -9.19 25.62
N GLN A 44 0.12 -9.92 26.55
CA GLN A 44 1.23 -10.82 26.25
C GLN A 44 0.80 -12.04 25.40
N ASP A 45 -0.49 -12.41 25.45
CA ASP A 45 -1.04 -13.51 24.66
C ASP A 45 -1.25 -13.17 23.18
N VAL A 46 -1.08 -11.90 22.77
CA VAL A 46 -1.08 -11.48 21.36
C VAL A 46 -0.10 -12.31 20.53
N LYS A 47 1.01 -12.76 21.12
CA LYS A 47 1.97 -13.66 20.45
C LYS A 47 1.31 -14.93 19.93
N LYS A 48 0.40 -15.53 20.71
CA LYS A 48 -0.33 -16.75 20.32
C LYS A 48 -1.25 -16.52 19.14
N VAL A 49 -1.89 -15.33 19.11
CA VAL A 49 -2.73 -14.91 17.96
C VAL A 49 -1.87 -14.75 16.70
N VAL A 50 -0.69 -14.15 16.80
CA VAL A 50 0.25 -14.02 15.68
C VAL A 50 0.72 -15.40 15.19
N GLU A 51 0.98 -16.35 16.09
CA GLU A 51 1.33 -17.73 15.72
C GLU A 51 0.18 -18.43 14.99
N GLN A 52 -1.06 -18.21 15.43
CA GLN A 52 -2.24 -18.74 14.75
C GLN A 52 -2.41 -18.15 13.33
N ILE A 53 -2.28 -16.83 13.18
CA ILE A 53 -2.31 -16.13 11.87
C ILE A 53 -1.28 -16.74 10.91
N LYS A 54 -0.07 -17.03 11.39
CA LYS A 54 0.98 -17.70 10.60
C LYS A 54 0.61 -19.13 10.23
N ALA A 55 0.07 -19.89 11.19
CA ALA A 55 -0.33 -21.29 10.95
C ALA A 55 -1.48 -21.39 9.93
N ASP A 56 -2.38 -20.40 9.93
CA ASP A 56 -3.49 -20.31 8.98
C ASP A 56 -3.05 -19.81 7.57
N GLY A 57 -1.77 -19.56 7.37
CA GLY A 57 -1.23 -19.05 6.10
C GLY A 57 -1.63 -17.63 5.75
N ARG A 58 -2.12 -16.86 6.72
CA ARG A 58 -2.51 -15.45 6.54
C ARG A 58 -1.28 -14.54 6.55
N HIS A 59 -1.41 -13.39 5.91
CA HIS A 59 -0.27 -12.49 5.65
C HIS A 59 -0.26 -11.23 6.53
N GLU A 60 -1.30 -10.94 7.28
CA GLU A 60 -1.46 -9.71 8.08
C GLU A 60 -0.39 -9.53 9.16
N HIS A 61 0.33 -10.59 9.50
CA HIS A 61 1.43 -10.53 10.47
C HIS A 61 2.74 -9.95 9.89
N HIS A 62 2.88 -9.84 8.55
CA HIS A 62 4.12 -9.35 7.90
C HIS A 62 3.88 -8.50 6.65
N ILE A 63 2.71 -8.56 6.03
CA ILE A 63 2.35 -7.72 4.88
C ILE A 63 1.33 -6.69 5.36
N HIS A 64 1.78 -5.43 5.40
CA HIS A 64 0.91 -4.31 5.72
C HIS A 64 0.33 -3.71 4.45
N ARG A 65 -0.89 -3.20 4.55
CA ARG A 65 -1.57 -2.51 3.46
C ARG A 65 -0.75 -1.31 2.96
N GLU A 66 -0.15 -0.54 3.87
CA GLU A 66 0.73 0.57 3.53
C GLU A 66 2.21 0.16 3.69
N VAL A 67 2.99 0.31 2.62
CA VAL A 67 4.39 -0.07 2.56
C VAL A 67 5.25 1.12 2.16
N TYR A 68 6.24 1.43 3.00
CA TYR A 68 7.22 2.49 2.76
C TYR A 68 8.39 1.98 1.91
N ARG A 69 8.84 2.82 0.99
CA ARG A 69 9.97 2.59 0.08
C ARG A 69 10.89 3.82 0.06
N PRO A 70 12.14 3.73 -0.39
CA PRO A 70 13.02 4.89 -0.51
C PRO A 70 12.40 6.04 -1.31
N TRP A 71 11.70 5.72 -2.40
CA TRP A 71 11.04 6.68 -3.29
C TRP A 71 9.71 7.25 -2.75
N GLY A 72 9.13 6.69 -1.71
CA GLY A 72 7.83 7.11 -1.17
C GLY A 72 7.10 5.99 -0.47
N LYS A 73 5.86 5.72 -0.87
CA LYS A 73 5.04 4.63 -0.31
C LYS A 73 3.97 4.17 -1.29
N TYR A 74 3.41 3.01 -1.04
CA TYR A 74 2.13 2.61 -1.63
C TYR A 74 1.17 2.10 -0.57
N ASP A 75 -0.13 2.24 -0.84
CA ASP A 75 -1.23 1.74 -0.02
C ASP A 75 -2.09 0.82 -0.91
N SER A 76 -2.19 -0.46 -0.56
CA SER A 76 -3.05 -1.43 -1.25
C SER A 76 -4.50 -1.19 -0.83
N ILE A 77 -5.30 -0.61 -1.74
CA ILE A 77 -6.68 -0.17 -1.46
C ILE A 77 -7.65 -1.34 -1.57
N ASP A 78 -7.51 -2.14 -2.63
CA ASP A 78 -8.40 -3.24 -2.93
C ASP A 78 -7.69 -4.30 -3.78
N ALA A 79 -8.14 -5.55 -3.68
CA ALA A 79 -7.59 -6.67 -4.45
C ALA A 79 -8.65 -7.76 -4.66
N GLY A 80 -8.58 -8.41 -5.80
CA GLY A 80 -9.35 -9.61 -6.15
C GLY A 80 -8.49 -10.56 -6.99
N ASP A 81 -9.07 -11.66 -7.44
CA ASP A 81 -8.35 -12.74 -8.14
C ASP A 81 -7.56 -12.24 -9.38
N ARG A 82 -8.05 -11.20 -10.04
CA ARG A 82 -7.49 -10.72 -11.30
C ARG A 82 -7.18 -9.23 -11.33
N TYR A 83 -7.23 -8.56 -10.18
CA TYR A 83 -6.90 -7.13 -10.09
C TYR A 83 -6.33 -6.76 -8.72
N GLN A 84 -5.56 -5.68 -8.71
CA GLN A 84 -5.15 -4.95 -7.50
C GLN A 84 -5.26 -3.46 -7.76
N VAL A 85 -5.67 -2.71 -6.74
CA VAL A 85 -5.69 -1.24 -6.75
C VAL A 85 -4.74 -0.74 -5.67
N LYS A 86 -3.79 0.10 -6.07
CA LYS A 86 -2.82 0.74 -5.16
C LYS A 86 -2.87 2.25 -5.31
N ARG A 87 -2.74 2.95 -4.21
CA ARG A 87 -2.36 4.37 -4.21
C ARG A 87 -0.85 4.45 -4.05
N ILE A 88 -0.18 5.11 -4.97
CA ILE A 88 1.27 5.32 -4.96
C ILE A 88 1.54 6.78 -4.69
N THR A 89 2.38 7.07 -3.68
CA THR A 89 2.86 8.41 -3.36
C THR A 89 4.36 8.47 -3.59
N VAL A 90 4.81 9.30 -4.52
CA VAL A 90 6.24 9.46 -4.87
C VAL A 90 6.75 10.80 -4.38
N LYS A 91 7.85 10.79 -3.63
CA LYS A 91 8.50 12.02 -3.14
C LYS A 91 9.02 12.87 -4.31
N PRO A 92 9.14 14.20 -4.13
CA PRO A 92 9.78 15.08 -5.11
C PRO A 92 11.18 14.60 -5.52
N GLY A 93 11.43 14.54 -6.82
CA GLY A 93 12.72 14.10 -7.40
C GLY A 93 12.97 12.59 -7.38
N GLU A 94 12.08 11.81 -6.79
CA GLU A 94 12.21 10.36 -6.71
C GLU A 94 11.41 9.64 -7.81
N GLY A 95 11.62 8.33 -7.93
CA GLY A 95 10.91 7.51 -8.91
C GLY A 95 11.07 6.01 -8.63
N LEU A 96 10.24 5.24 -9.29
CA LEU A 96 10.29 3.78 -9.27
C LEU A 96 11.42 3.28 -10.17
N SER A 97 11.81 2.01 -10.01
CA SER A 97 12.73 1.33 -10.93
C SER A 97 12.18 1.25 -12.35
N VAL A 98 13.07 1.14 -13.33
CA VAL A 98 12.67 0.67 -14.67
C VAL A 98 12.30 -0.80 -14.56
N GLN A 99 11.07 -1.15 -14.89
CA GLN A 99 10.51 -2.48 -14.64
C GLN A 99 9.59 -2.95 -15.77
N MET A 100 9.31 -4.23 -15.79
CA MET A 100 8.38 -4.89 -16.72
C MET A 100 7.64 -6.01 -15.99
N HIS A 101 6.46 -6.38 -16.48
CA HIS A 101 5.64 -7.48 -15.98
C HIS A 101 5.24 -8.42 -17.10
N HIS A 102 5.34 -9.74 -16.85
CA HIS A 102 4.97 -10.73 -17.85
C HIS A 102 3.47 -11.08 -17.86
N HIS A 103 2.78 -10.90 -16.71
CA HIS A 103 1.44 -11.46 -16.53
C HIS A 103 0.37 -10.43 -16.19
N ARG A 104 0.74 -9.13 -16.07
CA ARG A 104 -0.20 -8.06 -15.76
C ARG A 104 0.04 -6.80 -16.58
N ALA A 105 -1.04 -6.09 -16.85
CA ALA A 105 -1.04 -4.73 -17.37
C ALA A 105 -1.41 -3.75 -16.24
N GLU A 106 -1.09 -2.48 -16.43
CA GLU A 106 -1.36 -1.45 -15.43
C GLU A 106 -2.05 -0.23 -16.04
N HIS A 107 -2.95 0.39 -15.27
CA HIS A 107 -3.50 1.71 -15.55
C HIS A 107 -3.13 2.65 -14.42
N TRP A 108 -2.57 3.79 -14.76
CA TRP A 108 -2.19 4.82 -13.79
C TRP A 108 -3.01 6.08 -14.03
N VAL A 109 -3.60 6.62 -12.96
CA VAL A 109 -4.35 7.89 -12.97
C VAL A 109 -3.69 8.83 -11.99
N VAL A 110 -3.23 9.99 -12.45
CA VAL A 110 -2.61 11.00 -11.59
C VAL A 110 -3.71 11.73 -10.81
N VAL A 111 -3.58 11.73 -9.47
CA VAL A 111 -4.52 12.37 -8.55
C VAL A 111 -4.02 13.74 -8.12
N ALA A 112 -2.71 13.85 -7.85
CA ALA A 112 -2.08 15.12 -7.47
C ALA A 112 -0.63 15.17 -7.93
N GLY A 113 -0.16 16.32 -8.34
CA GLY A 113 1.20 16.55 -8.84
C GLY A 113 1.36 16.26 -10.33
N THR A 114 2.59 15.99 -10.76
CA THR A 114 2.94 15.71 -12.15
C THR A 114 3.76 14.43 -12.23
N ALA A 115 3.35 13.50 -13.06
CA ALA A 115 4.05 12.26 -13.32
C ALA A 115 4.86 12.34 -14.63
N LYS A 116 6.15 11.97 -14.57
CA LYS A 116 6.91 11.63 -15.77
C LYS A 116 6.87 10.12 -15.90
N VAL A 117 6.25 9.64 -16.96
CA VAL A 117 6.10 8.20 -17.25
C VAL A 117 6.89 7.88 -18.52
N THR A 118 7.77 6.89 -18.39
CA THR A 118 8.47 6.31 -19.54
C THR A 118 7.88 4.94 -19.82
N ILE A 119 7.43 4.68 -21.05
CA ILE A 119 6.94 3.37 -21.52
C ILE A 119 7.74 2.99 -22.75
N ASN A 120 8.54 1.95 -22.66
CA ASN A 120 9.58 1.64 -23.64
C ASN A 120 10.48 2.89 -23.87
N ASP A 121 10.44 3.48 -25.08
CA ASP A 121 11.20 4.68 -25.41
C ASP A 121 10.36 5.97 -25.35
N ASP A 122 9.04 5.86 -25.13
CA ASP A 122 8.14 7.01 -25.08
C ASP A 122 8.11 7.63 -23.69
N ILE A 123 8.33 8.96 -23.64
CA ILE A 123 8.26 9.76 -22.41
C ILE A 123 7.02 10.64 -22.46
N LYS A 124 6.21 10.57 -21.40
CA LYS A 124 5.01 11.39 -21.21
C LYS A 124 5.07 12.13 -19.88
N LEU A 125 4.65 13.39 -19.90
CA LEU A 125 4.32 14.13 -18.68
C LEU A 125 2.81 14.11 -18.53
N LEU A 126 2.34 13.64 -17.39
CA LEU A 126 0.92 13.57 -17.05
C LEU A 126 0.64 14.53 -15.91
N ALA A 127 -0.32 15.42 -16.12
CA ALA A 127 -0.86 16.30 -15.10
C ALA A 127 -1.97 15.61 -14.29
N GLU A 128 -2.50 16.31 -13.30
CA GLU A 128 -3.64 15.85 -12.51
C GLU A 128 -4.83 15.51 -13.43
N ASN A 129 -5.55 14.44 -13.10
CA ASN A 129 -6.67 13.86 -13.84
C ASN A 129 -6.31 13.28 -15.22
N GLU A 130 -5.03 13.17 -15.56
CA GLU A 130 -4.59 12.42 -16.73
C GLU A 130 -4.24 10.98 -16.36
N SER A 131 -4.31 10.09 -17.35
CA SER A 131 -4.06 8.66 -17.15
C SER A 131 -3.23 8.04 -18.27
N VAL A 132 -2.64 6.89 -17.98
CA VAL A 132 -1.89 6.12 -18.96
C VAL A 132 -2.12 4.62 -18.78
N TYR A 133 -2.19 3.91 -19.89
CA TYR A 133 -2.18 2.46 -19.94
C TYR A 133 -0.78 1.95 -20.21
N ILE A 134 -0.34 0.96 -19.42
CA ILE A 134 0.92 0.25 -19.56
C ILE A 134 0.59 -1.18 -19.99
N PRO A 135 0.90 -1.55 -21.25
CA PRO A 135 0.60 -2.89 -21.74
C PRO A 135 1.48 -3.95 -21.06
N LEU A 136 0.97 -5.17 -21.04
CA LEU A 136 1.71 -6.35 -20.64
C LEU A 136 3.03 -6.44 -21.43
N GLY A 137 4.14 -6.71 -20.74
CA GLY A 137 5.47 -6.84 -21.33
C GLY A 137 6.18 -5.51 -21.67
N ALA A 138 5.53 -4.36 -21.51
CA ALA A 138 6.19 -3.07 -21.74
C ALA A 138 7.11 -2.70 -20.57
N THR A 139 8.33 -2.27 -20.89
CA THR A 139 9.21 -1.64 -19.89
C THR A 139 8.66 -0.27 -19.52
N HIS A 140 8.65 0.05 -18.23
CA HIS A 140 8.11 1.32 -17.77
C HIS A 140 8.79 1.83 -16.51
N CYS A 141 8.68 3.14 -16.31
CA CYS A 141 9.21 3.83 -15.14
C CYS A 141 8.31 5.02 -14.78
N LEU A 142 8.17 5.28 -13.49
CA LEU A 142 7.47 6.43 -12.94
C LEU A 142 8.45 7.33 -12.19
N GLU A 143 8.46 8.62 -12.49
CA GLU A 143 9.26 9.62 -11.80
C GLU A 143 8.37 10.82 -11.40
N ASN A 144 8.69 11.41 -10.25
CA ASN A 144 8.11 12.70 -9.84
C ASN A 144 9.10 13.84 -10.16
N PRO A 145 8.93 14.56 -11.27
CA PRO A 145 9.80 15.70 -11.61
C PRO A 145 9.47 16.98 -10.82
N GLY A 146 8.35 16.96 -10.07
CA GLY A 146 7.82 18.11 -9.35
C GLY A 146 8.51 18.40 -8.03
N LYS A 147 8.01 19.43 -7.34
CA LYS A 147 8.46 19.87 -6.01
C LYS A 147 7.50 19.48 -4.89
N ILE A 148 6.37 18.90 -5.24
CA ILE A 148 5.36 18.39 -4.31
C ILE A 148 5.24 16.86 -4.47
N PRO A 149 4.70 16.13 -3.49
CA PRO A 149 4.43 14.72 -3.67
C PRO A 149 3.53 14.45 -4.89
N LEU A 150 3.84 13.38 -5.61
CA LEU A 150 3.00 12.85 -6.67
C LEU A 150 2.15 11.74 -6.09
N ASP A 151 0.84 11.86 -6.20
CA ASP A 151 -0.11 10.80 -5.87
C ASP A 151 -0.78 10.27 -7.15
N LEU A 152 -0.80 8.96 -7.31
CA LEU A 152 -1.53 8.29 -8.39
C LEU A 152 -2.25 7.04 -7.89
N ILE A 153 -3.31 6.67 -8.62
CA ILE A 153 -3.98 5.38 -8.47
C ILE A 153 -3.47 4.46 -9.57
N GLU A 154 -2.97 3.32 -9.15
CA GLU A 154 -2.57 2.21 -10.02
C GLU A 154 -3.64 1.13 -9.96
N VAL A 155 -4.14 0.71 -11.11
CA VAL A 155 -4.96 -0.49 -11.25
C VAL A 155 -4.15 -1.53 -12.03
N ARG A 156 -3.80 -2.62 -11.38
CA ARG A 156 -3.17 -3.79 -12.00
C ARG A 156 -4.23 -4.79 -12.39
N SER A 157 -4.10 -5.39 -13.56
CA SER A 157 -4.99 -6.47 -13.99
C SER A 157 -4.23 -7.56 -14.74
N GLY A 158 -4.50 -8.82 -14.42
CA GLY A 158 -3.80 -9.94 -15.05
C GLY A 158 -4.11 -11.27 -14.41
N SER A 159 -3.41 -12.30 -14.88
CA SER A 159 -3.55 -13.67 -14.37
C SER A 159 -2.64 -13.96 -13.18
N TYR A 160 -1.63 -13.12 -12.94
CA TYR A 160 -0.69 -13.22 -11.85
C TYR A 160 -0.25 -11.83 -11.40
N LEU A 161 -0.37 -11.53 -10.10
CA LEU A 161 -0.25 -10.17 -9.59
C LEU A 161 0.80 -10.02 -8.48
N ASP A 162 1.53 -11.11 -8.14
CA ASP A 162 2.53 -11.11 -7.08
C ASP A 162 3.77 -10.29 -7.44
N GLU A 163 4.52 -9.90 -6.42
CA GLU A 163 5.67 -8.99 -6.59
C GLU A 163 6.88 -9.64 -7.29
N ASP A 164 6.93 -10.97 -7.39
CA ASP A 164 7.95 -11.71 -8.14
C ASP A 164 7.76 -11.68 -9.66
N ASP A 165 6.59 -11.19 -10.16
CA ASP A 165 6.40 -10.85 -11.59
C ASP A 165 7.13 -9.56 -12.00
N VAL A 166 7.79 -8.87 -11.06
CA VAL A 166 8.52 -7.62 -11.34
C VAL A 166 9.94 -7.94 -11.85
N VAL A 167 10.16 -7.75 -13.16
CA VAL A 167 11.51 -7.74 -13.74
C VAL A 167 12.07 -6.33 -13.66
N ARG A 168 13.17 -6.14 -12.91
CA ARG A 168 13.84 -4.83 -12.76
C ARG A 168 15.05 -4.74 -13.67
N PHE A 169 15.12 -3.68 -14.48
CA PHE A 169 16.26 -3.43 -15.39
C PHE A 169 17.24 -2.41 -14.81
N ALA A 170 16.73 -1.39 -14.13
CA ALA A 170 17.54 -0.39 -13.45
C ALA A 170 16.85 0.05 -12.16
N ASP A 171 17.56 -0.04 -11.05
CA ASP A 171 17.06 0.39 -9.74
C ASP A 171 18.11 1.27 -9.06
N ARG A 172 17.77 2.56 -8.86
CA ARG A 172 18.64 3.55 -8.22
C ARG A 172 18.85 3.31 -6.72
N TYR A 173 18.12 2.36 -6.12
CA TYR A 173 18.16 2.04 -4.69
C TYR A 173 18.83 0.71 -4.38
N GLY A 174 19.38 0.02 -5.39
CA GLY A 174 20.12 -1.24 -5.21
C GLY A 174 19.27 -2.45 -4.81
N ARG A 175 17.98 -2.47 -5.15
CA ARG A 175 17.10 -3.62 -4.94
C ARG A 175 17.23 -4.57 -6.14
N THR A 176 17.54 -5.80 -5.90
CA THR A 176 17.61 -6.89 -6.92
C THR A 176 16.35 -7.73 -6.88
#